data_eafad9934d8d214184efea5209c94a10
#
_entry.id   eafad9934d8d214184efea5209c94a10
#
_cell.length_a   1.000
_cell.length_b   1.000
_cell.length_c   1.000
_cell.angle_alpha   90.00
_cell.angle_beta   90.00
_cell.angle_gamma   90.00
#
_symmetry.space_group_name_H-M   'P 1'
#
loop_
_entity.id
_entity.type
_entity.pdbx_description
1 polymer ?
#
loop_
_entity_poly.entity_id
_entity_poly.type
_entity_poly.pdbx_seq_one_letter_code
_entity_poly.pdbx_strand_id
1 'polypeptide(L)'
;LLEDMGLDPMKDIEKVWAGMSGSGPEDTKALVIVHGKFDPDKLFKAAEAVTKKDGDKFSMVKDGSATMFKYQPEQGNPMYCTVVDDATVVVGTDKKLVTAALKQAEEKKKAPIKAELTDLIKTLDEKSSMFAVALVKDKFANVKFPGGGMSPIDLSGLEKSLPKAETMSVVVKVTANIDLELVFGMKDEDAASDMDAAAAKLIT
;
A
#
# COMPACT_ATOMS: atom_id res chain seq x y z
N LEU A 1 18.38 -2.66 -11.13
CA LEU A 1 17.44 -1.77 -11.83
C LEU A 1 17.40 -0.37 -11.19
N LEU A 2 17.14 -0.24 -9.88
CA LEU A 2 17.12 1.08 -9.21
C LEU A 2 18.49 1.74 -9.19
N GLU A 3 19.54 0.98 -8.93
CA GLU A 3 20.93 1.45 -9.00
C GLU A 3 21.31 1.90 -10.43
N ASP A 4 20.87 1.17 -11.47
CA ASP A 4 21.08 1.54 -12.87
C ASP A 4 20.37 2.86 -13.22
N MET A 5 19.30 3.17 -12.51
CA MET A 5 18.56 4.44 -12.60
C MET A 5 19.20 5.56 -11.75
N GLY A 6 20.30 5.26 -11.03
CA GLY A 6 20.96 6.18 -10.13
C GLY A 6 20.15 6.53 -8.89
N LEU A 7 19.23 5.64 -8.49
CA LEU A 7 18.40 5.75 -7.29
C LEU A 7 18.98 4.88 -6.18
N ASP A 8 19.27 5.49 -5.04
CA ASP A 8 19.55 4.81 -3.77
C ASP A 8 18.31 4.91 -2.87
N PRO A 9 17.49 3.84 -2.77
CA PRO A 9 16.24 3.91 -2.02
C PRO A 9 16.40 4.36 -0.57
N MET A 10 17.56 4.10 0.03
CA MET A 10 17.82 4.45 1.42
C MET A 10 18.20 5.91 1.63
N LYS A 11 18.61 6.61 0.57
CA LYS A 11 19.00 8.02 0.62
C LYS A 11 18.02 8.93 -0.09
N ASP A 12 17.44 8.43 -1.19
CA ASP A 12 16.66 9.25 -2.11
C ASP A 12 15.14 9.16 -1.83
N ILE A 13 14.67 8.12 -1.10
CA ILE A 13 13.28 8.01 -0.69
C ILE A 13 13.11 8.52 0.73
N GLU A 14 12.24 9.51 0.89
CA GLU A 14 11.93 10.11 2.19
C GLU A 14 10.61 9.56 2.77
N LYS A 15 9.62 9.32 1.91
CA LYS A 15 8.28 8.88 2.35
C LYS A 15 7.56 8.14 1.24
N VAL A 16 6.82 7.10 1.62
CA VAL A 16 5.96 6.35 0.70
C VAL A 16 4.54 6.30 1.24
N TRP A 17 3.59 6.66 0.40
CA TRP A 17 2.17 6.48 0.64
C TRP A 17 1.62 5.45 -0.32
N ALA A 18 0.82 4.52 0.17
CA ALA A 18 0.15 3.54 -0.66
C ALA A 18 -1.34 3.47 -0.32
N GLY A 19 -2.16 3.47 -1.34
CA GLY A 19 -3.60 3.24 -1.23
C GLY A 19 -4.01 2.06 -2.09
N MET A 20 -4.87 1.21 -1.56
CA MET A 20 -5.40 0.06 -2.29
C MET A 20 -6.91 -0.03 -2.12
N SER A 21 -7.58 -0.51 -3.16
CA SER A 21 -9.01 -0.83 -3.15
C SER A 21 -9.27 -2.04 -4.03
N GLY A 22 -10.31 -2.80 -3.71
CA GLY A 22 -10.68 -4.01 -4.44
C GLY A 22 -11.27 -5.06 -3.50
N SER A 23 -11.86 -6.10 -4.08
CA SER A 23 -12.44 -7.23 -3.36
C SER A 23 -11.59 -8.50 -3.46
N GLY A 24 -10.63 -8.53 -4.38
CA GLY A 24 -9.73 -9.66 -4.58
C GLY A 24 -8.52 -9.30 -5.46
N PRO A 25 -7.61 -10.24 -5.69
CA PRO A 25 -6.37 -9.98 -6.45
C PRO A 25 -6.60 -9.46 -7.87
N GLU A 26 -7.69 -9.90 -8.53
CA GLU A 26 -7.97 -9.56 -9.92
C GLU A 26 -8.53 -8.13 -10.10
N ASP A 27 -9.25 -7.61 -9.09
CA ASP A 27 -9.87 -6.28 -9.12
C ASP A 27 -9.14 -5.26 -8.25
N THR A 28 -8.01 -5.65 -7.65
CA THR A 28 -7.22 -4.77 -6.81
C THR A 28 -6.62 -3.63 -7.61
N LYS A 29 -6.95 -2.42 -7.20
CA LYS A 29 -6.36 -1.18 -7.68
C LYS A 29 -5.47 -0.62 -6.59
N ALA A 30 -4.25 -0.28 -6.98
CA ALA A 30 -3.27 0.31 -6.07
C ALA A 30 -2.70 1.59 -6.67
N LEU A 31 -2.45 2.56 -5.80
CA LEU A 31 -1.73 3.79 -6.10
C LEU A 31 -0.66 3.98 -5.03
N VAL A 32 0.55 4.23 -5.47
CA VAL A 32 1.71 4.51 -4.61
C VAL A 32 2.26 5.88 -4.98
N ILE A 33 2.49 6.71 -3.98
CA ILE A 33 3.12 8.02 -4.12
C ILE A 33 4.42 7.95 -3.34
N VAL A 34 5.52 8.19 -4.01
CA VAL A 34 6.87 8.19 -3.42
C VAL A 34 7.36 9.61 -3.38
N HIS A 35 7.66 10.10 -2.19
CA HIS A 35 8.34 11.38 -1.99
C HIS A 35 9.81 11.16 -1.70
N GLY A 36 10.65 12.01 -2.28
CA GLY A 36 12.07 11.87 -2.15
C GLY A 36 12.85 12.94 -2.91
N LYS A 37 14.04 12.58 -3.36
CA LYS A 37 14.92 13.43 -4.19
C LYS A 37 15.18 12.70 -5.49
N PHE A 38 14.56 13.20 -6.55
CA PHE A 38 14.61 12.56 -7.86
C PHE A 38 15.25 13.49 -8.89
N ASP A 39 15.88 12.88 -9.87
CA ASP A 39 16.32 13.57 -11.08
C ASP A 39 15.39 13.10 -12.23
N PRO A 40 14.38 13.91 -12.61
CA PRO A 40 13.41 13.51 -13.63
C PRO A 40 14.07 13.12 -14.95
N ASP A 41 15.09 13.85 -15.39
CA ASP A 41 15.76 13.59 -16.65
C ASP A 41 16.51 12.25 -16.64
N LYS A 42 17.16 11.91 -15.52
CA LYS A 42 17.80 10.61 -15.37
C LYS A 42 16.79 9.48 -15.35
N LEU A 43 15.70 9.65 -14.61
CA LEU A 43 14.64 8.65 -14.53
C LEU A 43 13.99 8.40 -15.90
N PHE A 44 13.69 9.47 -16.66
CA PHE A 44 13.16 9.35 -18.02
C PHE A 44 14.15 8.66 -18.96
N LYS A 45 15.43 9.04 -18.95
CA LYS A 45 16.47 8.39 -19.77
C LYS A 45 16.66 6.92 -19.44
N ALA A 46 16.65 6.58 -18.14
CA ALA A 46 16.76 5.20 -17.71
C ALA A 46 15.54 4.37 -18.16
N ALA A 47 14.33 4.91 -18.01
CA ALA A 47 13.11 4.25 -18.46
C ALA A 47 13.07 4.09 -19.99
N GLU A 48 13.52 5.08 -20.77
CA GLU A 48 13.68 4.94 -22.22
C GLU A 48 14.70 3.85 -22.60
N ALA A 49 15.82 3.76 -21.88
CA ALA A 49 16.82 2.73 -22.12
C ALA A 49 16.27 1.33 -21.84
N VAL A 50 15.51 1.15 -20.75
CA VAL A 50 14.82 -0.11 -20.43
C VAL A 50 13.77 -0.45 -21.50
N THR A 51 12.99 0.52 -21.95
CA THR A 51 12.01 0.34 -23.03
C THR A 51 12.66 -0.12 -24.34
N LYS A 52 13.83 0.41 -24.66
CA LYS A 52 14.58 -0.02 -25.86
C LYS A 52 15.15 -1.43 -25.74
N LYS A 53 15.50 -1.84 -24.52
CA LYS A 53 16.14 -3.15 -24.26
C LYS A 53 15.09 -4.27 -24.12
N ASP A 54 13.94 -3.97 -23.54
CA ASP A 54 12.88 -4.95 -23.20
C ASP A 54 11.50 -4.35 -23.49
N GLY A 55 11.29 -3.98 -24.76
CA GLY A 55 10.07 -3.31 -25.23
C GLY A 55 8.80 -4.15 -25.13
N ASP A 56 8.92 -5.46 -25.00
CA ASP A 56 7.76 -6.34 -24.78
C ASP A 56 7.16 -6.14 -23.38
N LYS A 57 8.00 -5.84 -22.39
CA LYS A 57 7.58 -5.64 -21.00
C LYS A 57 7.44 -4.17 -20.63
N PHE A 58 8.18 -3.28 -21.28
CA PHE A 58 8.19 -1.85 -20.97
C PHE A 58 7.78 -1.01 -22.18
N SER A 59 6.92 -0.04 -21.96
CA SER A 59 6.50 0.89 -23.00
C SER A 59 6.22 2.27 -22.43
N MET A 60 6.34 3.30 -23.28
CA MET A 60 5.90 4.65 -22.93
C MET A 60 4.46 4.86 -23.41
N VAL A 61 3.62 5.39 -22.51
CA VAL A 61 2.21 5.68 -22.77
C VAL A 61 1.97 7.15 -22.48
N LYS A 62 1.27 7.83 -23.41
CA LYS A 62 0.82 9.20 -23.19
C LYS A 62 -0.66 9.23 -22.78
N ASP A 63 -1.01 10.14 -21.88
CA ASP A 63 -2.36 10.49 -21.49
C ASP A 63 -2.48 11.99 -21.25
N GLY A 64 -3.02 12.69 -22.23
CA GLY A 64 -2.97 14.15 -22.28
C GLY A 64 -1.51 14.65 -22.35
N SER A 65 -1.14 15.52 -21.43
CA SER A 65 0.23 16.03 -21.27
C SER A 65 1.15 15.07 -20.50
N ALA A 66 0.60 14.09 -19.80
CA ALA A 66 1.39 13.17 -18.97
C ALA A 66 2.06 12.08 -19.80
N THR A 67 3.34 11.86 -19.57
CA THR A 67 4.09 10.70 -20.08
C THR A 67 4.24 9.71 -18.94
N MET A 68 3.81 8.47 -19.16
CA MET A 68 3.88 7.39 -18.19
C MET A 68 4.70 6.24 -18.76
N PHE A 69 5.41 5.54 -17.90
CA PHE A 69 6.04 4.27 -18.21
C PHE A 69 5.09 3.15 -17.79
N LYS A 70 4.78 2.28 -18.73
CA LYS A 70 4.01 1.07 -18.47
C LYS A 70 4.98 -0.10 -18.34
N TYR A 71 4.85 -0.83 -17.25
CA TYR A 71 5.44 -2.15 -17.07
C TYR A 71 4.35 -3.21 -17.15
N GLN A 72 4.54 -4.22 -18.02
CA GLN A 72 3.65 -5.36 -18.15
C GLN A 72 4.36 -6.61 -17.62
N PRO A 73 4.02 -7.09 -16.39
CA PRO A 73 4.56 -8.33 -15.89
C PRO A 73 4.06 -9.53 -16.71
N GLU A 74 4.72 -10.65 -16.66
CA GLU A 74 4.27 -11.90 -17.29
C GLU A 74 2.95 -12.40 -16.70
N GLN A 75 2.74 -12.16 -15.43
CA GLN A 75 1.49 -12.46 -14.74
C GLN A 75 1.07 -11.23 -13.91
N GLY A 76 -0.23 -10.94 -13.88
CA GLY A 76 -0.80 -9.84 -13.11
C GLY A 76 -1.10 -8.59 -13.94
N ASN A 77 -1.52 -7.55 -13.25
CA ASN A 77 -1.95 -6.29 -13.85
C ASN A 77 -0.76 -5.43 -14.27
N PRO A 78 -0.90 -4.62 -15.33
CA PRO A 78 0.11 -3.65 -15.70
C PRO A 78 0.32 -2.62 -14.58
N MET A 79 1.55 -2.08 -14.50
CA MET A 79 1.87 -0.95 -13.65
C MET A 79 2.21 0.26 -14.50
N TYR A 80 1.76 1.42 -14.05
CA TYR A 80 2.01 2.71 -14.68
C TYR A 80 2.78 3.58 -13.71
N CYS A 81 3.89 4.15 -14.16
CA CYS A 81 4.74 5.03 -13.36
C CYS A 81 4.94 6.36 -14.07
N THR A 82 4.94 7.44 -13.32
CA THR A 82 5.31 8.76 -13.83
C THR A 82 6.07 9.56 -12.78
N VAL A 83 6.98 10.38 -13.25
CA VAL A 83 7.67 11.39 -12.44
C VAL A 83 6.86 12.67 -12.53
N VAL A 84 6.40 13.17 -11.40
CA VAL A 84 5.60 14.41 -11.31
C VAL A 84 6.54 15.62 -11.32
N ASP A 85 7.54 15.56 -10.45
CA ASP A 85 8.56 16.58 -10.25
C ASP A 85 9.84 15.97 -9.64
N ASP A 86 10.78 16.80 -9.19
CA ASP A 86 12.02 16.37 -8.54
C ASP A 86 11.83 15.77 -7.14
N ALA A 87 10.63 15.85 -6.61
CA ALA A 87 10.28 15.34 -5.27
C ALA A 87 9.23 14.23 -5.28
N THR A 88 8.59 13.93 -6.42
CA THR A 88 7.41 13.07 -6.43
C THR A 88 7.38 12.11 -7.62
N VAL A 89 7.23 10.83 -7.32
CA VAL A 89 6.95 9.77 -8.29
C VAL A 89 5.63 9.10 -7.94
N VAL A 90 4.81 8.83 -8.94
CA VAL A 90 3.51 8.15 -8.77
C VAL A 90 3.52 6.83 -9.56
N VAL A 91 3.09 5.76 -8.90
CA VAL A 91 2.96 4.43 -9.49
C VAL A 91 1.55 3.92 -9.24
N GLY A 92 0.91 3.32 -10.24
CA GLY A 92 -0.42 2.74 -10.07
C GLY A 92 -0.67 1.52 -10.96
N THR A 93 -1.58 0.66 -10.56
CA THR A 93 -2.02 -0.51 -11.33
C THR A 93 -3.06 -0.17 -12.40
N ASP A 94 -3.56 1.06 -12.41
CA ASP A 94 -4.55 1.55 -13.39
C ASP A 94 -4.10 2.94 -13.88
N LYS A 95 -3.99 3.10 -15.20
CA LYS A 95 -3.61 4.37 -15.83
C LYS A 95 -4.50 5.54 -15.37
N LYS A 96 -5.81 5.30 -15.20
CA LYS A 96 -6.76 6.32 -14.77
C LYS A 96 -6.50 6.80 -13.34
N LEU A 97 -6.03 5.91 -12.44
CA LEU A 97 -5.65 6.31 -11.08
C LEU A 97 -4.44 7.26 -11.10
N VAL A 98 -3.43 6.93 -11.90
CA VAL A 98 -2.23 7.78 -12.04
C VAL A 98 -2.63 9.14 -12.63
N THR A 99 -3.42 9.17 -13.71
CA THR A 99 -3.91 10.43 -14.31
C THR A 99 -4.74 11.25 -13.32
N ALA A 100 -5.59 10.60 -12.52
CA ALA A 100 -6.39 11.29 -11.51
C ALA A 100 -5.51 11.89 -10.40
N ALA A 101 -4.49 11.18 -9.97
CA ALA A 101 -3.53 11.69 -8.98
C ALA A 101 -2.77 12.92 -9.50
N LEU A 102 -2.32 12.88 -10.76
CA LEU A 102 -1.67 14.04 -11.39
C LEU A 102 -2.58 15.26 -11.44
N LYS A 103 -3.84 15.10 -11.89
CA LYS A 103 -4.81 16.21 -11.91
C LYS A 103 -5.08 16.77 -10.53
N GLN A 104 -5.17 15.92 -9.50
CA GLN A 104 -5.36 16.38 -8.12
C GLN A 104 -4.15 17.19 -7.62
N ALA A 105 -2.93 16.77 -7.97
CA ALA A 105 -1.72 17.49 -7.63
C ALA A 105 -1.67 18.88 -8.33
N GLU A 106 -1.97 18.94 -9.62
CA GLU A 106 -2.04 20.19 -10.39
C GLU A 106 -3.10 21.16 -9.84
N GLU A 107 -4.29 20.63 -9.51
CA GLU A 107 -5.42 21.42 -9.01
C GLU A 107 -5.32 21.72 -7.51
N LYS A 108 -4.29 21.19 -6.81
CA LYS A 108 -4.11 21.27 -5.35
C LYS A 108 -5.34 20.82 -4.56
N LYS A 109 -6.12 19.90 -5.11
CA LYS A 109 -7.31 19.34 -4.49
C LYS A 109 -6.93 18.27 -3.48
N LYS A 110 -7.65 18.25 -2.35
CA LYS A 110 -7.53 17.14 -1.39
C LYS A 110 -8.05 15.85 -2.01
N ALA A 111 -7.32 14.74 -1.78
CA ALA A 111 -7.77 13.44 -2.20
C ALA A 111 -9.10 13.06 -1.50
N PRO A 112 -10.07 12.47 -2.20
CA PRO A 112 -11.32 12.01 -1.63
C PRO A 112 -11.10 10.70 -0.84
N ILE A 113 -10.48 10.82 0.33
CA ILE A 113 -10.29 9.69 1.26
C ILE A 113 -11.59 9.55 2.06
N LYS A 114 -12.05 8.31 2.27
CA LYS A 114 -13.21 8.04 3.14
C LYS A 114 -12.97 8.59 4.54
N ALA A 115 -14.01 9.18 5.13
CA ALA A 115 -13.92 9.81 6.44
C ALA A 115 -13.39 8.84 7.51
N GLU A 116 -13.87 7.59 7.50
CA GLU A 116 -13.45 6.55 8.43
C GLU A 116 -11.94 6.28 8.35
N LEU A 117 -11.35 6.24 7.14
CA LEU A 117 -9.90 6.09 6.98
C LEU A 117 -9.14 7.32 7.46
N THR A 118 -9.69 8.51 7.18
CA THR A 118 -9.08 9.77 7.64
C THR A 118 -9.04 9.83 9.16
N ASP A 119 -10.10 9.37 9.82
CA ASP A 119 -10.17 9.38 11.27
C ASP A 119 -9.22 8.35 11.89
N LEU A 120 -9.09 7.15 11.29
CA LEU A 120 -8.08 6.18 11.70
C LEU A 120 -6.65 6.74 11.55
N ILE A 121 -6.33 7.39 10.42
CA ILE A 121 -5.00 7.99 10.21
C ILE A 121 -4.66 9.02 11.29
N LYS A 122 -5.64 9.83 11.73
CA LYS A 122 -5.42 10.84 12.78
C LYS A 122 -5.08 10.24 14.16
N THR A 123 -5.44 8.98 14.42
CA THR A 123 -5.11 8.30 15.68
C THR A 123 -3.69 7.75 15.71
N LEU A 124 -3.00 7.72 14.58
CA LEU A 124 -1.69 7.12 14.45
C LEU A 124 -0.56 8.10 14.80
N ASP A 125 0.51 7.57 15.34
CA ASP A 125 1.71 8.33 15.61
C ASP A 125 2.49 8.56 14.29
N GLU A 126 2.55 9.82 13.84
CA GLU A 126 3.28 10.21 12.63
C GLU A 126 4.78 9.92 12.66
N LYS A 127 5.35 9.67 13.86
CA LYS A 127 6.76 9.30 14.05
C LYS A 127 7.01 7.81 13.87
N SER A 128 5.98 7.02 13.62
CA SER A 128 6.12 5.60 13.33
C SER A 128 6.91 5.38 12.04
N SER A 129 7.73 4.34 12.02
CA SER A 129 8.51 3.98 10.82
C SER A 129 7.61 3.56 9.67
N MET A 130 6.51 2.87 9.99
CA MET A 130 5.48 2.47 9.04
C MET A 130 4.14 2.37 9.75
N PHE A 131 3.07 2.70 9.04
CA PHE A 131 1.72 2.39 9.47
C PHE A 131 0.83 2.02 8.28
N ALA A 132 -0.23 1.27 8.57
CA ALA A 132 -1.29 0.99 7.61
C ALA A 132 -2.64 1.09 8.31
N VAL A 133 -3.67 1.54 7.58
CA VAL A 133 -5.07 1.52 8.02
C VAL A 133 -5.94 0.91 6.94
N ALA A 134 -6.95 0.16 7.32
CA ALA A 134 -7.86 -0.47 6.38
C ALA A 134 -9.30 -0.51 6.91
N LEU A 135 -10.26 -0.40 6.00
CA LEU A 135 -11.64 -0.81 6.23
C LEU A 135 -11.74 -2.29 5.84
N VAL A 136 -11.98 -3.15 6.82
CA VAL A 136 -11.90 -4.61 6.66
C VAL A 136 -13.25 -5.30 6.82
N LYS A 137 -14.34 -4.53 6.93
CA LYS A 137 -15.70 -5.07 7.00
C LYS A 137 -15.93 -6.08 5.89
N ASP A 138 -16.40 -7.28 6.25
CA ASP A 138 -16.66 -8.41 5.37
C ASP A 138 -15.43 -8.98 4.63
N LYS A 139 -14.23 -8.44 4.85
CA LYS A 139 -13.02 -8.92 4.17
C LYS A 139 -12.48 -10.21 4.77
N PHE A 140 -12.75 -10.45 6.04
CA PHE A 140 -12.30 -11.64 6.77
C PHE A 140 -13.37 -12.73 6.89
N ALA A 141 -14.50 -12.61 6.20
CA ALA A 141 -15.62 -13.55 6.31
C ALA A 141 -15.24 -15.02 6.03
N ASN A 142 -14.24 -15.25 5.21
CA ASN A 142 -13.78 -16.58 4.79
C ASN A 142 -12.31 -16.85 5.15
N VAL A 143 -11.72 -16.06 6.05
CA VAL A 143 -10.33 -16.29 6.46
C VAL A 143 -10.26 -17.61 7.24
N LYS A 144 -9.41 -18.51 6.73
CA LYS A 144 -9.01 -19.72 7.43
C LYS A 144 -7.51 -19.68 7.62
N PHE A 145 -7.07 -19.76 8.85
CA PHE A 145 -5.65 -19.98 9.11
C PHE A 145 -5.32 -21.45 8.83
N PRO A 146 -4.14 -21.76 8.31
CA PRO A 146 -3.71 -23.13 8.15
C PRO A 146 -3.75 -23.81 9.52
N GLY A 147 -4.84 -24.51 9.78
CA GLY A 147 -5.06 -25.25 11.04
C GLY A 147 -4.44 -26.63 10.91
N GLY A 148 -3.79 -27.06 11.95
CA GLY A 148 -3.43 -28.45 12.13
C GLY A 148 -1.93 -28.75 12.01
N GLY A 149 -1.32 -29.00 13.12
CA GLY A 149 -0.14 -29.85 13.28
C GLY A 149 1.23 -29.21 13.10
N MET A 150 1.37 -28.04 12.52
CA MET A 150 2.67 -27.39 12.33
C MET A 150 2.80 -25.99 12.96
N SER A 151 1.71 -25.38 13.40
CA SER A 151 1.78 -24.12 14.16
C SER A 151 1.65 -24.42 15.65
N PRO A 152 2.61 -23.99 16.48
CA PRO A 152 2.49 -24.09 17.94
C PRO A 152 1.44 -23.14 18.52
N ILE A 153 0.78 -22.32 17.68
CA ILE A 153 -0.14 -21.27 18.08
C ILE A 153 -1.55 -21.65 17.62
N ASP A 154 -2.51 -21.68 18.56
CA ASP A 154 -3.93 -21.88 18.26
C ASP A 154 -4.58 -20.57 17.78
N LEU A 155 -4.80 -20.46 16.46
CA LEU A 155 -5.42 -19.31 15.81
C LEU A 155 -6.94 -19.43 15.67
N SER A 156 -7.57 -20.51 16.19
CA SER A 156 -9.01 -20.77 16.01
C SER A 156 -9.92 -19.69 16.62
N GLY A 157 -9.46 -19.04 17.69
CA GLY A 157 -10.16 -17.91 18.30
C GLY A 157 -10.21 -16.69 17.38
N LEU A 158 -9.11 -16.41 16.65
CA LEU A 158 -9.06 -15.31 15.68
C LEU A 158 -9.96 -15.55 14.48
N GLU A 159 -10.04 -16.79 13.98
CA GLU A 159 -10.94 -17.13 12.85
C GLU A 159 -12.41 -16.77 13.13
N LYS A 160 -12.84 -16.88 14.39
CA LYS A 160 -14.20 -16.54 14.81
C LYS A 160 -14.42 -15.05 15.02
N SER A 161 -13.38 -14.34 15.45
CA SER A 161 -13.47 -12.92 15.82
C SER A 161 -13.21 -11.98 14.64
N LEU A 162 -12.24 -12.31 13.76
CA LEU A 162 -11.87 -11.49 12.60
C LEU A 162 -13.04 -11.12 11.66
N PRO A 163 -14.02 -12.01 11.37
CA PRO A 163 -15.18 -11.63 10.56
C PRO A 163 -16.03 -10.49 11.14
N LYS A 164 -15.87 -10.20 12.43
CA LYS A 164 -16.57 -9.11 13.13
C LYS A 164 -15.79 -7.80 13.12
N ALA A 165 -14.59 -7.77 12.55
CA ALA A 165 -13.77 -6.56 12.44
C ALA A 165 -14.29 -5.66 11.31
N GLU A 166 -14.36 -4.35 11.58
CA GLU A 166 -14.74 -3.32 10.60
C GLU A 166 -13.55 -2.50 10.14
N THR A 167 -12.58 -2.28 11.03
CA THR A 167 -11.36 -1.53 10.75
C THR A 167 -10.14 -2.26 11.28
N MET A 168 -8.99 -1.94 10.70
CA MET A 168 -7.69 -2.44 11.15
C MET A 168 -6.66 -1.32 11.03
N SER A 169 -5.80 -1.22 12.02
CA SER A 169 -4.57 -0.44 11.92
C SER A 169 -3.36 -1.26 12.33
N VAL A 170 -2.25 -1.00 11.67
CA VAL A 170 -0.94 -1.59 11.95
C VAL A 170 0.05 -0.46 12.11
N VAL A 171 0.84 -0.48 13.17
CA VAL A 171 1.91 0.47 13.41
C VAL A 171 3.20 -0.29 13.66
N VAL A 172 4.26 0.10 12.98
CA VAL A 172 5.61 -0.43 13.18
C VAL A 172 6.54 0.69 13.59
N LYS A 173 7.23 0.53 14.69
CA LYS A 173 8.30 1.42 15.14
C LYS A 173 9.61 0.65 15.14
N VAL A 174 10.57 1.15 14.38
CA VAL A 174 11.91 0.58 14.30
C VAL A 174 12.87 1.52 15.03
N THR A 175 13.45 1.03 16.11
CA THR A 175 14.45 1.74 16.93
C THR A 175 15.63 0.77 17.12
N ALA A 176 16.10 0.59 18.34
CA ALA A 176 16.98 -0.53 18.70
C ALA A 176 16.20 -1.88 18.71
N ASN A 177 14.88 -1.80 18.83
CA ASN A 177 13.94 -2.91 18.76
C ASN A 177 12.92 -2.65 17.63
N ILE A 178 12.14 -3.68 17.29
CA ILE A 178 10.98 -3.58 16.43
C ILE A 178 9.74 -3.75 17.29
N ASP A 179 8.95 -2.69 17.38
CA ASP A 179 7.67 -2.72 18.07
C ASP A 179 6.55 -2.80 17.00
N LEU A 180 5.66 -3.76 17.15
CA LEU A 180 4.50 -3.96 16.29
C LEU A 180 3.24 -3.81 17.12
N GLU A 181 2.36 -2.92 16.69
CA GLU A 181 1.02 -2.73 17.24
C GLU A 181 -0.01 -3.05 16.17
N LEU A 182 -0.99 -3.88 16.49
CA LEU A 182 -2.08 -4.26 15.62
C LEU A 182 -3.40 -4.02 16.37
N VAL A 183 -4.24 -3.13 15.82
CA VAL A 183 -5.53 -2.76 16.42
C VAL A 183 -6.66 -3.09 15.46
N PHE A 184 -7.67 -3.76 15.96
CA PHE A 184 -8.93 -4.02 15.25
C PHE A 184 -10.06 -3.20 15.86
N GLY A 185 -10.75 -2.40 15.06
CA GLY A 185 -12.02 -1.82 15.43
C GLY A 185 -13.12 -2.84 15.14
N MET A 186 -13.78 -3.28 16.20
CA MET A 186 -14.82 -4.32 16.13
C MET A 186 -16.19 -3.70 16.00
N LYS A 187 -17.16 -4.45 15.48
CA LYS A 187 -18.54 -4.00 15.23
C LYS A 187 -19.29 -3.63 16.51
N ASP A 188 -18.98 -4.25 17.66
CA ASP A 188 -19.60 -4.05 18.97
C ASP A 188 -18.66 -4.49 20.12
N GLU A 189 -19.04 -4.20 21.36
CA GLU A 189 -18.26 -4.51 22.58
C GLU A 189 -18.09 -6.01 22.81
N ASP A 190 -19.11 -6.82 22.50
CA ASP A 190 -19.01 -8.28 22.62
C ASP A 190 -17.98 -8.85 21.67
N ALA A 191 -17.96 -8.35 20.42
CA ALA A 191 -16.96 -8.73 19.44
C ALA A 191 -15.55 -8.28 19.83
N ALA A 192 -15.40 -7.11 20.48
CA ALA A 192 -14.12 -6.64 20.99
C ALA A 192 -13.62 -7.56 22.12
N SER A 193 -14.48 -7.90 23.06
CA SER A 193 -14.15 -8.83 24.16
C SER A 193 -13.75 -10.22 23.66
N ASP A 194 -14.45 -10.74 22.64
CA ASP A 194 -14.09 -12.01 21.99
C ASP A 194 -12.70 -11.95 21.34
N MET A 195 -12.38 -10.82 20.69
CA MET A 195 -11.08 -10.60 20.05
C MET A 195 -9.95 -10.51 21.08
N ASP A 196 -10.14 -9.76 22.16
CA ASP A 196 -9.17 -9.65 23.25
C ASP A 196 -8.89 -11.00 23.88
N ALA A 197 -9.93 -11.79 24.16
CA ALA A 197 -9.80 -13.15 24.70
C ALA A 197 -9.06 -14.10 23.73
N ALA A 198 -9.24 -13.92 22.41
CA ALA A 198 -8.53 -14.70 21.41
C ALA A 198 -7.06 -14.28 21.31
N ALA A 199 -6.78 -12.96 21.33
CA ALA A 199 -5.43 -12.42 21.27
C ALA A 199 -4.60 -12.78 22.50
N ALA A 200 -5.17 -12.73 23.71
CA ALA A 200 -4.51 -13.10 24.95
C ALA A 200 -3.94 -14.53 24.95
N LYS A 201 -4.58 -15.46 24.24
CA LYS A 201 -4.11 -16.84 24.10
C LYS A 201 -2.90 -17.00 23.17
N LEU A 202 -2.56 -15.96 22.39
CA LEU A 202 -1.42 -16.00 21.48
C LEU A 202 -0.11 -15.55 22.16
N ILE A 203 -0.21 -14.89 23.32
CA ILE A 203 0.91 -14.25 24.01
C ILE A 203 1.45 -15.15 25.15
N THR A 204 0.76 -16.26 25.45
CA THR A 204 1.17 -17.26 26.43
C THR A 204 1.94 -18.39 25.80
#